data_0f5b1b47befdf804f10902faaf9775aa
#
_entry.id   0f5b1b47befdf804f10902faaf9775aa
#
_cell.length_a   1.000
_cell.length_b   1.000
_cell.length_c   1.000
_cell.angle_alpha   90.00
_cell.angle_beta   90.00
_cell.angle_gamma   90.00
#
_symmetry.space_group_name_H-M   'P 1'
#
loop_
_entity.id
_entity.type
_entity.pdbx_description
1 polymer ?
#
loop_
_entity_poly.entity_id
_entity_poly.type
_entity_poly.pdbx_seq_one_letter_code
_entity_poly.pdbx_strand_id
1 'polypeptide(L)'
;MKNIQISPSILSADFSQLGSEIKRLEEGGADMIHVDVMDGHFVPNLTIGPPVIKALRKHCSLKFDVHLMISPVHKYIEDYANAGADIITIHPEATNNLEDSIKKIKEKNKKVGVSLNPESKIDLILDLLDQIDLVLIMSVNPGFGGQKFMPEVLEKIKDLKKIKEQKKLNFDIEIDGGINFDNCKSAIEAGANILVSGTTIFKSNDGDIKKNINLLKLK
;
A
#
# COMPACT_ATOMS: atom_id res chain seq x y z
N MET A 1 -1.77 22.77 -0.58
CA MET A 1 -0.87 21.60 -0.65
C MET A 1 -1.74 20.36 -0.62
N LYS A 2 -1.49 19.34 -1.45
CA LYS A 2 -2.18 18.05 -1.32
C LYS A 2 -1.89 17.47 0.07
N ASN A 3 -2.91 16.92 0.73
CA ASN A 3 -2.72 16.26 2.04
C ASN A 3 -1.96 14.95 1.82
N ILE A 4 -0.70 14.90 2.26
CA ILE A 4 0.13 13.69 2.18
C ILE A 4 -0.28 12.76 3.30
N GLN A 5 -0.58 11.52 2.96
CA GLN A 5 -0.97 10.46 3.89
C GLN A 5 0.21 9.48 4.08
N ILE A 6 0.36 9.01 5.29
CA ILE A 6 1.34 7.97 5.62
C ILE A 6 0.61 6.68 5.98
N SER A 7 0.99 5.62 5.28
CA SER A 7 0.49 4.25 5.46
C SER A 7 1.65 3.36 5.96
N PRO A 8 1.90 3.28 7.29
CA PRO A 8 2.98 2.47 7.81
C PRO A 8 2.78 0.99 7.51
N SER A 9 3.79 0.34 6.89
CA SER A 9 3.78 -1.11 6.68
C SER A 9 4.12 -1.85 7.96
N ILE A 10 3.18 -2.63 8.48
CA ILE A 10 3.37 -3.48 9.65
C ILE A 10 4.27 -4.68 9.39
N LEU A 11 4.71 -4.90 8.15
CA LEU A 11 5.76 -5.88 7.84
C LEU A 11 7.06 -5.62 8.60
N SER A 12 7.32 -4.36 8.98
CA SER A 12 8.50 -3.96 9.74
C SER A 12 8.27 -3.87 11.26
N ALA A 13 7.06 -4.15 11.73
CA ALA A 13 6.68 -4.14 13.14
C ALA A 13 7.13 -5.41 13.87
N ASP A 14 7.05 -5.41 15.18
CA ASP A 14 7.19 -6.63 15.99
C ASP A 14 5.92 -7.48 15.87
N PHE A 15 5.99 -8.59 15.13
CA PHE A 15 4.86 -9.49 14.91
C PHE A 15 4.32 -10.13 16.19
N SER A 16 5.14 -10.22 17.26
CA SER A 16 4.69 -10.72 18.55
C SER A 16 3.76 -9.74 19.27
N GLN A 17 3.72 -8.48 18.85
CA GLN A 17 2.98 -7.38 19.48
C GLN A 17 2.16 -6.53 18.51
N LEU A 18 1.76 -7.07 17.35
CA LEU A 18 1.09 -6.31 16.29
C LEU A 18 -0.08 -5.44 16.78
N GLY A 19 -0.89 -5.93 17.74
CA GLY A 19 -1.98 -5.15 18.32
C GLY A 19 -1.52 -3.88 19.01
N SER A 20 -0.39 -3.92 19.72
CA SER A 20 0.23 -2.75 20.36
C SER A 20 0.86 -1.84 19.31
N GLU A 21 1.52 -2.43 18.32
CA GLU A 21 2.19 -1.68 17.26
C GLU A 21 1.22 -0.84 16.43
N ILE A 22 0.09 -1.40 16.00
CA ILE A 22 -0.89 -0.61 15.23
C ILE A 22 -1.55 0.50 16.07
N LYS A 23 -1.72 0.29 17.39
CA LYS A 23 -2.19 1.34 18.29
C LYS A 23 -1.16 2.47 18.41
N ARG A 24 0.14 2.15 18.53
CA ARG A 24 1.21 3.15 18.51
C ARG A 24 1.26 3.94 17.20
N LEU A 25 0.98 3.30 16.06
CA LEU A 25 0.90 3.97 14.76
C LEU A 25 -0.27 4.95 14.71
N GLU A 26 -1.45 4.57 15.19
CA GLU A 26 -2.63 5.43 15.27
C GLU A 26 -2.37 6.64 16.19
N GLU A 27 -1.83 6.42 17.38
CA GLU A 27 -1.44 7.48 18.33
C GLU A 27 -0.32 8.37 17.77
N GLY A 28 0.57 7.81 16.94
CA GLY A 28 1.64 8.53 16.24
C GLY A 28 1.18 9.38 15.05
N GLY A 29 -0.09 9.30 14.66
CA GLY A 29 -0.68 10.11 13.59
C GLY A 29 -0.54 9.53 12.20
N ALA A 30 -0.47 8.20 12.06
CA ALA A 30 -0.65 7.51 10.80
C ALA A 30 -2.04 7.79 10.22
N ASP A 31 -2.17 7.75 8.90
CA ASP A 31 -3.45 8.02 8.22
C ASP A 31 -4.18 6.71 7.88
N MET A 32 -3.43 5.61 7.75
CA MET A 32 -3.92 4.24 7.54
C MET A 32 -2.85 3.24 7.96
N ILE A 33 -3.15 1.95 7.90
CA ILE A 33 -2.22 0.85 8.17
C ILE A 33 -2.04 0.04 6.90
N HIS A 34 -0.80 -0.09 6.41
CA HIS A 34 -0.45 -0.94 5.29
C HIS A 34 -0.17 -2.36 5.75
N VAL A 35 -0.83 -3.32 5.11
CA VAL A 35 -0.79 -4.73 5.49
C VAL A 35 -0.32 -5.56 4.30
N ASP A 36 0.94 -5.95 4.30
CA ASP A 36 1.57 -6.77 3.26
C ASP A 36 1.23 -8.26 3.45
N VAL A 37 0.38 -8.78 2.57
CA VAL A 37 -0.03 -10.19 2.56
C VAL A 37 0.73 -10.95 1.48
N MET A 38 1.43 -12.00 1.90
CA MET A 38 2.29 -12.81 1.04
C MET A 38 2.04 -14.30 1.26
N ASP A 39 2.08 -15.09 0.19
CA ASP A 39 1.69 -16.52 0.18
C ASP A 39 2.83 -17.50 -0.13
N GLY A 40 4.04 -17.00 -0.37
CA GLY A 40 5.16 -17.84 -0.80
C GLY A 40 5.07 -18.35 -2.25
N HIS A 41 4.05 -17.91 -3.01
CA HIS A 41 3.85 -18.24 -4.42
C HIS A 41 4.08 -17.06 -5.33
N PHE A 42 3.33 -15.98 -5.11
CA PHE A 42 3.49 -14.75 -5.87
C PHE A 42 4.82 -14.05 -5.54
N VAL A 43 5.21 -14.10 -4.26
CA VAL A 43 6.51 -13.62 -3.77
C VAL A 43 7.14 -14.68 -2.86
N PRO A 44 8.49 -14.73 -2.75
CA PRO A 44 9.20 -15.77 -1.98
C PRO A 44 9.21 -15.47 -0.46
N ASN A 45 8.07 -15.07 0.10
CA ASN A 45 7.89 -14.80 1.52
C ASN A 45 6.47 -15.14 1.96
N LEU A 46 6.29 -15.44 3.24
CA LEU A 46 5.01 -15.71 3.90
C LEU A 46 4.83 -14.70 5.03
N THR A 47 3.64 -14.08 5.13
CA THR A 47 3.39 -13.09 6.18
C THR A 47 2.13 -13.41 6.98
N ILE A 48 1.02 -12.74 6.70
CA ILE A 48 -0.20 -12.79 7.52
C ILE A 48 -1.43 -13.09 6.66
N GLY A 49 -2.40 -13.76 7.28
CA GLY A 49 -3.67 -14.10 6.64
C GLY A 49 -4.87 -13.38 7.26
N PRO A 50 -6.08 -13.63 6.73
CA PRO A 50 -7.32 -13.00 7.18
C PRO A 50 -7.57 -13.07 8.70
N PRO A 51 -7.26 -14.18 9.41
CA PRO A 51 -7.46 -14.25 10.86
C PRO A 51 -6.66 -13.21 11.65
N VAL A 52 -5.43 -12.90 11.21
CA VAL A 52 -4.59 -11.87 11.86
C VAL A 52 -5.21 -10.49 11.65
N ILE A 53 -5.58 -10.15 10.41
CA ILE A 53 -6.22 -8.86 10.07
C ILE A 53 -7.50 -8.67 10.89
N LYS A 54 -8.34 -9.71 10.97
CA LYS A 54 -9.57 -9.69 11.77
C LYS A 54 -9.30 -9.46 13.26
N ALA A 55 -8.24 -10.05 13.80
CA ALA A 55 -7.84 -9.83 15.19
C ALA A 55 -7.34 -8.39 15.41
N LEU A 56 -6.55 -7.87 14.48
CA LEU A 56 -5.99 -6.53 14.55
C LEU A 56 -7.05 -5.43 14.45
N ARG A 57 -8.14 -5.64 13.70
CA ARG A 57 -9.20 -4.64 13.51
C ARG A 57 -9.76 -4.08 14.83
N LYS A 58 -9.71 -4.84 15.92
CA LYS A 58 -10.19 -4.44 17.24
C LYS A 58 -9.29 -3.41 17.93
N HIS A 59 -8.06 -3.24 17.47
CA HIS A 59 -7.03 -2.42 18.12
C HIS A 59 -6.84 -1.05 17.48
N CYS A 60 -7.49 -0.78 16.33
CA CYS A 60 -7.24 0.44 15.56
C CYS A 60 -8.49 0.85 14.78
N SER A 61 -8.78 2.16 14.72
CA SER A 61 -9.87 2.72 13.93
C SER A 61 -9.44 3.16 12.53
N LEU A 62 -8.14 3.25 12.27
CA LEU A 62 -7.59 3.63 10.96
C LEU A 62 -7.99 2.63 9.87
N LYS A 63 -8.02 3.08 8.63
CA LYS A 63 -8.25 2.21 7.49
C LYS A 63 -7.13 1.18 7.37
N PHE A 64 -7.50 -0.05 7.04
CA PHE A 64 -6.56 -1.10 6.63
C PHE A 64 -6.47 -1.12 5.11
N ASP A 65 -5.31 -0.74 4.62
CA ASP A 65 -4.88 -0.86 3.25
C ASP A 65 -4.18 -2.21 3.08
N VAL A 66 -4.91 -3.18 2.53
CA VAL A 66 -4.48 -4.58 2.45
C VAL A 66 -3.93 -4.88 1.07
N HIS A 67 -2.61 -5.03 0.99
CA HIS A 67 -1.86 -5.30 -0.22
C HIS A 67 -1.66 -6.80 -0.42
N LEU A 68 -2.33 -7.36 -1.42
CA LEU A 68 -2.36 -8.80 -1.67
C LEU A 68 -1.30 -9.22 -2.70
N MET A 69 -0.16 -9.64 -2.22
CA MET A 69 0.92 -10.29 -2.99
C MET A 69 0.74 -11.81 -2.95
N ILE A 70 -0.41 -12.28 -3.45
CA ILE A 70 -0.83 -13.70 -3.42
C ILE A 70 -1.38 -14.15 -4.77
N SER A 71 -1.23 -15.42 -5.12
CA SER A 71 -1.74 -15.99 -6.37
C SER A 71 -2.40 -17.36 -6.14
N PRO A 72 -3.61 -17.60 -6.67
CA PRO A 72 -4.49 -16.66 -7.42
C PRO A 72 -5.30 -15.76 -6.48
N VAL A 73 -5.18 -14.46 -6.63
CA VAL A 73 -5.74 -13.46 -5.70
C VAL A 73 -7.28 -13.50 -5.62
N HIS A 74 -7.96 -13.75 -6.75
CA HIS A 74 -9.42 -13.70 -6.85
C HIS A 74 -10.16 -14.64 -5.89
N LYS A 75 -9.50 -15.70 -5.41
CA LYS A 75 -10.09 -16.66 -4.45
C LYS A 75 -10.23 -16.11 -3.04
N TYR A 76 -9.41 -15.12 -2.68
CA TYR A 76 -9.25 -14.66 -1.30
C TYR A 76 -9.80 -13.26 -1.05
N ILE A 77 -10.24 -12.53 -2.10
CA ILE A 77 -10.77 -11.15 -1.98
C ILE A 77 -11.87 -11.08 -0.91
N GLU A 78 -12.81 -12.03 -0.91
CA GLU A 78 -13.90 -12.05 0.07
C GLU A 78 -13.40 -12.25 1.50
N ASP A 79 -12.44 -13.13 1.71
CA ASP A 79 -11.90 -13.42 3.03
C ASP A 79 -11.23 -12.19 3.64
N TYR A 80 -10.45 -11.45 2.84
CA TYR A 80 -9.80 -10.21 3.28
C TYR A 80 -10.79 -9.05 3.48
N ALA A 81 -11.81 -8.95 2.64
CA ALA A 81 -12.90 -8.00 2.82
C ALA A 81 -13.64 -8.23 4.14
N ASN A 82 -13.97 -9.50 4.44
CA ASN A 82 -14.66 -9.90 5.68
C ASN A 82 -13.74 -9.82 6.91
N ALA A 83 -12.43 -9.91 6.73
CA ALA A 83 -11.46 -9.72 7.81
C ALA A 83 -11.33 -8.26 8.27
N GLY A 84 -11.80 -7.30 7.47
CA GLY A 84 -11.81 -5.88 7.85
C GLY A 84 -10.92 -4.98 7.02
N ALA A 85 -10.47 -5.42 5.82
CA ALA A 85 -9.84 -4.54 4.85
C ALA A 85 -10.78 -3.39 4.48
N ASP A 86 -10.26 -2.18 4.35
CA ASP A 86 -10.98 -1.00 3.83
C ASP A 86 -10.61 -0.76 2.36
N ILE A 87 -9.35 -1.00 2.03
CA ILE A 87 -8.80 -0.98 0.68
C ILE A 87 -8.21 -2.38 0.42
N ILE A 88 -8.47 -2.94 -0.75
CA ILE A 88 -7.86 -4.20 -1.20
C ILE A 88 -7.07 -3.89 -2.47
N THR A 89 -5.76 -4.00 -2.35
CA THR A 89 -4.81 -3.73 -3.44
C THR A 89 -4.28 -5.04 -4.00
N ILE A 90 -4.45 -5.22 -5.31
CA ILE A 90 -4.09 -6.45 -6.03
C ILE A 90 -3.13 -6.16 -7.18
N HIS A 91 -2.34 -7.16 -7.56
CA HIS A 91 -1.46 -7.08 -8.71
C HIS A 91 -2.15 -7.62 -9.98
N PRO A 92 -2.06 -6.96 -11.13
CA PRO A 92 -2.49 -7.52 -12.42
C PRO A 92 -1.85 -8.88 -12.69
N GLU A 93 -0.60 -9.04 -12.29
CA GLU A 93 0.20 -10.27 -12.47
C GLU A 93 -0.29 -11.44 -11.59
N ALA A 94 -1.08 -11.17 -10.55
CA ALA A 94 -1.60 -12.19 -9.62
C ALA A 94 -2.98 -12.74 -10.02
N THR A 95 -3.54 -12.30 -11.16
CA THR A 95 -4.87 -12.70 -11.63
C THR A 95 -4.90 -12.88 -13.14
N ASN A 96 -5.72 -13.82 -13.61
CA ASN A 96 -5.98 -14.01 -15.04
C ASN A 96 -7.05 -13.05 -15.58
N ASN A 97 -7.81 -12.39 -14.69
CA ASN A 97 -8.84 -11.43 -15.05
C ASN A 97 -8.88 -10.32 -13.97
N LEU A 98 -8.21 -9.20 -14.28
CA LEU A 98 -8.14 -8.05 -13.39
C LEU A 98 -9.51 -7.38 -13.19
N GLU A 99 -10.29 -7.26 -14.27
CA GLU A 99 -11.61 -6.62 -14.24
C GLU A 99 -12.59 -7.36 -13.33
N ASP A 100 -12.64 -8.68 -13.41
CA ASP A 100 -13.46 -9.50 -12.50
C ASP A 100 -13.00 -9.37 -11.04
N SER A 101 -11.69 -9.29 -10.81
CA SER A 101 -11.15 -9.09 -9.46
C SER A 101 -11.54 -7.72 -8.89
N ILE A 102 -11.46 -6.66 -9.70
CA ILE A 102 -11.92 -5.30 -9.36
C ILE A 102 -13.41 -5.32 -9.00
N LYS A 103 -14.24 -5.97 -9.85
CA LYS A 103 -15.68 -6.11 -9.61
C LYS A 103 -15.97 -6.80 -8.27
N LYS A 104 -15.29 -7.89 -7.98
CA LYS A 104 -15.42 -8.60 -6.69
C LYS A 104 -15.11 -7.73 -5.48
N ILE A 105 -14.05 -6.90 -5.55
CA ILE A 105 -13.71 -5.97 -4.48
C ILE A 105 -14.86 -4.97 -4.27
N LYS A 106 -15.38 -4.39 -5.36
CA LYS A 106 -16.50 -3.44 -5.31
C LYS A 106 -17.78 -4.07 -4.74
N GLU A 107 -18.10 -5.30 -5.12
CA GLU A 107 -19.26 -6.05 -4.59
C GLU A 107 -19.19 -6.25 -3.06
N LYS A 108 -17.99 -6.23 -2.49
CA LYS A 108 -17.79 -6.25 -1.03
C LYS A 108 -17.77 -4.86 -0.39
N ASN A 109 -18.13 -3.79 -1.16
CA ASN A 109 -18.11 -2.40 -0.70
C ASN A 109 -16.73 -1.97 -0.18
N LYS A 110 -15.65 -2.44 -0.81
CA LYS A 110 -14.28 -2.06 -0.50
C LYS A 110 -13.70 -1.16 -1.58
N LYS A 111 -12.74 -0.32 -1.20
CA LYS A 111 -11.97 0.44 -2.16
C LYS A 111 -11.05 -0.47 -2.95
N VAL A 112 -10.92 -0.18 -4.23
CA VAL A 112 -10.09 -0.93 -5.16
C VAL A 112 -8.72 -0.29 -5.27
N GLY A 113 -7.68 -1.03 -4.88
CA GLY A 113 -6.30 -0.72 -5.20
C GLY A 113 -5.75 -1.64 -6.28
N VAL A 114 -4.90 -1.10 -7.15
CA VAL A 114 -4.12 -1.91 -8.10
C VAL A 114 -2.65 -1.53 -8.00
N SER A 115 -1.80 -2.55 -7.77
CA SER A 115 -0.36 -2.41 -7.62
C SER A 115 0.37 -2.78 -8.90
N LEU A 116 1.37 -1.99 -9.28
CA LEU A 116 2.26 -2.27 -10.40
C LEU A 116 3.68 -2.53 -9.90
N ASN A 117 4.26 -3.65 -10.29
CA ASN A 117 5.66 -3.96 -10.05
C ASN A 117 6.60 -2.94 -10.73
N PRO A 118 7.87 -2.82 -10.31
CA PRO A 118 8.81 -1.87 -10.92
C PRO A 118 8.92 -2.02 -12.43
N GLU A 119 8.86 -3.23 -12.96
CA GLU A 119 8.97 -3.52 -14.40
C GLU A 119 7.64 -3.42 -15.15
N SER A 120 6.50 -3.48 -14.44
CA SER A 120 5.17 -3.46 -15.06
C SER A 120 4.83 -2.09 -15.63
N LYS A 121 4.25 -2.09 -16.83
CA LYS A 121 3.82 -0.86 -17.50
C LYS A 121 2.44 -0.42 -17.01
N ILE A 122 2.20 0.90 -17.01
CA ILE A 122 0.89 1.48 -16.67
C ILE A 122 -0.21 1.08 -17.67
N ASP A 123 0.17 0.66 -18.87
CA ASP A 123 -0.76 0.21 -19.91
C ASP A 123 -1.66 -0.94 -19.44
N LEU A 124 -1.19 -1.76 -18.51
CA LEU A 124 -1.97 -2.86 -17.93
C LEU A 124 -3.27 -2.42 -17.23
N ILE A 125 -3.35 -1.13 -16.85
CA ILE A 125 -4.48 -0.60 -16.05
C ILE A 125 -5.15 0.63 -16.66
N LEU A 126 -4.68 1.14 -17.83
CA LEU A 126 -5.14 2.40 -18.40
C LEU A 126 -6.66 2.45 -18.65
N ASP A 127 -7.24 1.33 -19.10
CA ASP A 127 -8.67 1.23 -19.43
C ASP A 127 -9.55 0.97 -18.19
N LEU A 128 -8.92 0.75 -17.02
CA LEU A 128 -9.60 0.45 -15.77
C LEU A 128 -9.44 1.56 -14.71
N LEU A 129 -8.71 2.64 -15.04
CA LEU A 129 -8.39 3.71 -14.06
C LEU A 129 -9.62 4.42 -13.49
N ASP A 130 -10.73 4.47 -14.22
CA ASP A 130 -12.00 5.02 -13.74
C ASP A 130 -12.72 4.11 -12.73
N GLN A 131 -12.27 2.86 -12.62
CA GLN A 131 -12.79 1.86 -11.71
C GLN A 131 -11.92 1.66 -10.46
N ILE A 132 -10.77 2.32 -10.40
CA ILE A 132 -9.74 2.16 -9.37
C ILE A 132 -9.77 3.37 -8.42
N ASP A 133 -9.70 3.12 -7.11
CA ASP A 133 -9.62 4.16 -6.08
C ASP A 133 -8.18 4.52 -5.71
N LEU A 134 -7.23 3.58 -5.93
CA LEU A 134 -5.83 3.70 -5.55
C LEU A 134 -4.94 2.94 -6.54
N VAL A 135 -3.89 3.61 -7.04
CA VAL A 135 -2.81 2.96 -7.80
C VAL A 135 -1.55 2.96 -6.95
N LEU A 136 -1.07 1.77 -6.60
CA LEU A 136 0.15 1.55 -5.85
C LEU A 136 1.31 1.29 -6.83
N ILE A 137 2.38 2.07 -6.73
CA ILE A 137 3.62 1.84 -7.47
C ILE A 137 4.66 1.24 -6.55
N MET A 138 5.08 0.02 -6.86
CA MET A 138 6.17 -0.63 -6.16
C MET A 138 7.50 0.03 -6.56
N SER A 139 8.26 0.47 -5.57
CA SER A 139 9.62 1.04 -5.73
C SER A 139 10.71 0.09 -5.26
N VAL A 140 10.35 -1.17 -5.08
CA VAL A 140 11.22 -2.34 -4.87
C VAL A 140 10.54 -3.56 -5.49
N ASN A 141 11.26 -4.65 -5.70
CA ASN A 141 10.62 -5.93 -6.01
C ASN A 141 9.84 -6.42 -4.77
N PRO A 142 8.53 -6.73 -4.88
CA PRO A 142 7.74 -7.14 -3.73
C PRO A 142 8.28 -8.41 -3.07
N GLY A 143 8.08 -8.54 -1.74
CA GLY A 143 8.45 -9.75 -0.98
C GLY A 143 9.18 -9.48 0.33
N PHE A 144 10.04 -8.49 0.44
CA PHE A 144 10.81 -8.22 1.66
C PHE A 144 10.87 -6.72 1.98
N GLY A 145 10.84 -6.41 3.27
CA GLY A 145 11.06 -5.05 3.76
C GLY A 145 12.54 -4.64 3.74
N GLY A 146 12.81 -3.33 3.85
CA GLY A 146 14.17 -2.78 3.99
C GLY A 146 15.01 -2.77 2.72
N GLN A 147 14.42 -2.97 1.55
CA GLN A 147 15.09 -2.90 0.26
C GLN A 147 15.41 -1.46 -0.15
N LYS A 148 16.37 -1.32 -1.07
CA LYS A 148 16.78 -0.03 -1.62
C LYS A 148 15.73 0.49 -2.60
N PHE A 149 15.35 1.75 -2.43
CA PHE A 149 14.44 2.47 -3.30
C PHE A 149 14.96 2.53 -4.76
N MET A 150 14.07 2.31 -5.71
CA MET A 150 14.30 2.35 -7.16
C MET A 150 13.75 3.67 -7.72
N PRO A 151 14.59 4.71 -7.96
CA PRO A 151 14.12 6.04 -8.35
C PRO A 151 13.50 6.10 -9.74
N GLU A 152 13.79 5.16 -10.62
CA GLU A 152 13.24 5.07 -11.97
C GLU A 152 11.72 4.95 -12.01
N VAL A 153 11.10 4.40 -10.95
CA VAL A 153 9.64 4.27 -10.88
C VAL A 153 8.93 5.63 -10.72
N LEU A 154 9.65 6.68 -10.36
CA LEU A 154 9.08 8.03 -10.23
C LEU A 154 8.52 8.55 -11.55
N GLU A 155 9.08 8.16 -12.69
CA GLU A 155 8.54 8.52 -14.00
C GLU A 155 7.13 7.93 -14.19
N LYS A 156 6.91 6.69 -13.76
CA LYS A 156 5.60 6.05 -13.78
C LYS A 156 4.56 6.82 -12.94
N ILE A 157 4.97 7.35 -11.79
CA ILE A 157 4.11 8.19 -10.95
C ILE A 157 3.76 9.51 -11.64
N LYS A 158 4.73 10.15 -12.31
CA LYS A 158 4.49 11.39 -13.08
C LYS A 158 3.51 11.16 -14.22
N ASP A 159 3.64 10.05 -14.94
CA ASP A 159 2.73 9.69 -16.01
C ASP A 159 1.31 9.45 -15.49
N LEU A 160 1.15 8.70 -14.41
CA LEU A 160 -0.15 8.49 -13.74
C LEU A 160 -0.78 9.81 -13.30
N LYS A 161 0.01 10.71 -12.70
CA LYS A 161 -0.47 12.05 -12.31
C LYS A 161 -0.98 12.83 -13.52
N LYS A 162 -0.23 12.85 -14.63
CA LYS A 162 -0.62 13.51 -15.87
C LYS A 162 -1.91 12.93 -16.44
N ILE A 163 -2.02 11.60 -16.50
CA ILE A 163 -3.24 10.91 -16.98
C ILE A 163 -4.43 11.25 -16.09
N LYS A 164 -4.26 11.19 -14.76
CA LYS A 164 -5.28 11.55 -13.78
C LYS A 164 -5.81 12.97 -13.99
N GLU A 165 -4.92 13.94 -14.20
CA GLU A 165 -5.27 15.35 -14.45
C GLU A 165 -5.98 15.52 -15.80
N GLN A 166 -5.46 14.93 -16.88
CA GLN A 166 -6.01 15.03 -18.24
C GLN A 166 -7.40 14.41 -18.36
N LYS A 167 -7.58 13.22 -17.78
CA LYS A 167 -8.85 12.49 -17.82
C LYS A 167 -9.79 12.85 -16.66
N LYS A 168 -9.40 13.76 -15.76
CA LYS A 168 -10.14 14.18 -14.54
C LYS A 168 -10.57 12.99 -13.67
N LEU A 169 -9.68 12.00 -13.54
CA LEU A 169 -9.91 10.80 -12.72
C LEU A 169 -9.66 11.10 -11.24
N ASN A 170 -10.30 10.30 -10.38
CA ASN A 170 -10.21 10.47 -8.93
C ASN A 170 -9.72 9.19 -8.25
N PHE A 171 -8.41 8.93 -8.33
CA PHE A 171 -7.75 7.86 -7.59
C PHE A 171 -6.54 8.41 -6.83
N ASP A 172 -6.15 7.75 -5.74
CA ASP A 172 -4.92 8.07 -5.02
C ASP A 172 -3.71 7.41 -5.70
N ILE A 173 -2.54 8.04 -5.59
CA ILE A 173 -1.27 7.47 -6.06
C ILE A 173 -0.43 7.16 -4.84
N GLU A 174 -0.22 5.89 -4.61
CA GLU A 174 0.56 5.36 -3.51
C GLU A 174 1.92 4.85 -4.02
N ILE A 175 2.93 4.91 -3.16
CA ILE A 175 4.25 4.35 -3.44
C ILE A 175 4.70 3.50 -2.25
N ASP A 176 5.21 2.29 -2.55
CA ASP A 176 5.73 1.36 -1.56
C ASP A 176 7.08 0.79 -1.96
N GLY A 177 8.01 0.82 -1.01
CA GLY A 177 9.34 0.24 -1.11
C GLY A 177 10.47 1.22 -0.84
N GLY A 178 11.19 1.03 0.26
CA GLY A 178 12.38 1.79 0.60
C GLY A 178 12.18 3.29 0.85
N ILE A 179 10.94 3.73 1.13
CA ILE A 179 10.62 5.13 1.41
C ILE A 179 11.23 5.55 2.75
N ASN A 180 11.99 6.66 2.69
CA ASN A 180 12.69 7.24 3.83
C ASN A 180 12.73 8.78 3.74
N PHE A 181 13.44 9.44 4.68
CA PHE A 181 13.52 10.91 4.75
C PHE A 181 14.24 11.55 3.55
N ASP A 182 15.13 10.82 2.87
CA ASP A 182 15.90 11.35 1.75
C ASP A 182 15.13 11.34 0.43
N ASN A 183 14.19 10.38 0.27
CA ASN A 183 13.47 10.17 -0.99
C ASN A 183 11.97 10.52 -0.95
N CYS A 184 11.36 10.68 0.23
CA CYS A 184 9.92 10.98 0.35
C CYS A 184 9.53 12.27 -0.39
N LYS A 185 10.37 13.30 -0.35
CA LYS A 185 10.15 14.55 -1.09
C LYS A 185 10.05 14.32 -2.60
N SER A 186 10.97 13.55 -3.17
CA SER A 186 10.96 13.25 -4.60
C SER A 186 9.73 12.45 -5.03
N ALA A 187 9.27 11.51 -4.18
CA ALA A 187 8.04 10.76 -4.42
C ALA A 187 6.79 11.68 -4.42
N ILE A 188 6.71 12.61 -3.48
CA ILE A 188 5.61 13.59 -3.38
C ILE A 188 5.61 14.53 -4.59
N GLU A 189 6.76 15.05 -4.98
CA GLU A 189 6.93 15.94 -6.14
C GLU A 189 6.56 15.23 -7.45
N ALA A 190 6.89 13.94 -7.59
CA ALA A 190 6.45 13.13 -8.72
C ALA A 190 4.93 12.99 -8.80
N GLY A 191 4.23 12.99 -7.67
CA GLY A 191 2.78 12.97 -7.63
C GLY A 191 2.16 12.00 -6.64
N ALA A 192 2.94 11.21 -5.91
CA ALA A 192 2.43 10.36 -4.85
C ALA A 192 1.77 11.20 -3.75
N ASN A 193 0.64 10.75 -3.26
CA ASN A 193 -0.06 11.37 -2.14
C ASN A 193 -0.24 10.42 -0.95
N ILE A 194 0.11 9.15 -1.12
CA ILE A 194 0.21 8.16 -0.03
C ILE A 194 1.62 7.56 -0.07
N LEU A 195 2.29 7.54 1.07
CA LEU A 195 3.62 6.98 1.24
C LEU A 195 3.55 5.77 2.17
N VAL A 196 3.90 4.60 1.65
CA VAL A 196 4.12 3.40 2.47
C VAL A 196 5.56 3.41 2.97
N SER A 197 5.74 3.29 4.27
CA SER A 197 7.06 3.21 4.88
C SER A 197 7.01 2.29 6.11
N GLY A 198 7.91 1.34 6.16
CA GLY A 198 8.02 0.41 7.28
C GLY A 198 9.25 0.72 8.13
N THR A 199 10.41 0.26 7.70
CA THR A 199 11.68 0.34 8.44
C THR A 199 11.98 1.75 8.95
N THR A 200 11.75 2.78 8.15
CA THR A 200 11.98 4.18 8.54
C THR A 200 11.10 4.58 9.73
N ILE A 201 9.83 4.18 9.72
CA ILE A 201 8.90 4.53 10.80
C ILE A 201 9.24 3.81 12.10
N PHE A 202 9.54 2.51 12.03
CA PHE A 202 9.76 1.69 13.24
C PHE A 202 11.17 1.78 13.82
N LYS A 203 12.20 2.10 12.99
CA LYS A 203 13.60 1.99 13.42
C LYS A 203 14.37 3.30 13.46
N SER A 204 13.96 4.33 12.73
CA SER A 204 14.66 5.62 12.76
C SER A 204 14.32 6.39 14.03
N ASN A 205 15.23 7.29 14.44
CA ASN A 205 15.05 8.15 15.62
C ASN A 205 14.61 7.36 16.87
N ASP A 206 15.28 6.22 17.14
CA ASP A 206 14.98 5.33 18.27
C ASP A 206 13.52 4.84 18.32
N GLY A 207 12.88 4.72 17.15
CA GLY A 207 11.50 4.26 17.02
C GLY A 207 10.45 5.29 17.43
N ASP A 208 10.77 6.58 17.39
CA ASP A 208 9.80 7.67 17.59
C ASP A 208 8.87 7.79 16.37
N ILE A 209 7.77 7.03 16.42
CA ILE A 209 6.79 6.92 15.35
C ILE A 209 6.22 8.28 14.94
N LYS A 210 5.85 9.11 15.92
CA LYS A 210 5.26 10.42 15.66
C LYS A 210 6.23 11.36 14.93
N LYS A 211 7.47 11.40 15.38
CA LYS A 211 8.53 12.17 14.74
C LYS A 211 8.79 11.66 13.32
N ASN A 212 8.88 10.35 13.14
CA ASN A 212 9.16 9.74 11.84
C ASN A 212 8.04 9.99 10.83
N ILE A 213 6.77 9.89 11.25
CA ILE A 213 5.61 10.22 10.41
C ILE A 213 5.62 11.71 10.01
N ASN A 214 5.91 12.62 10.94
CA ASN A 214 5.97 14.05 10.65
C ASN A 214 7.08 14.39 9.65
N LEU A 215 8.26 13.78 9.81
CA LEU A 215 9.38 13.97 8.86
C LEU A 215 9.02 13.46 7.46
N LEU A 216 8.33 12.33 7.34
CA LEU A 216 7.86 11.82 6.04
C LEU A 216 6.77 12.71 5.42
N LYS A 217 5.93 13.38 6.24
CA LYS A 217 4.94 14.36 5.79
C LYS A 217 5.57 15.73 5.44
N LEU A 218 6.87 15.89 5.60
CA LEU A 218 7.61 17.16 5.42
C LEU A 218 7.08 18.28 6.33
N LYS A 219 6.72 17.91 7.57
CA LYS A 219 6.21 18.82 8.61
C LYS A 219 7.25 19.09 9.69
#